data_65a5f36d0541cd65b2b6104616edf256
#
_entry.id   65a5f36d0541cd65b2b6104616edf256
#
_cell.length_a   1.000
_cell.length_b   1.000
_cell.length_c   1.000
_cell.angle_alpha   90.00
_cell.angle_beta   90.00
_cell.angle_gamma   90.00
#
_symmetry.space_group_name_H-M   'P 1'
#
loop_
_entity.id
_entity.type
_entity.pdbx_description
1 polymer ?
#
loop_
_entity_poly.entity_id
_entity_poly.type
_entity_poly.pdbx_seq_one_letter_code
_entity_poly.pdbx_strand_id
1 'polypeptide(L)'
;MVRESLKTLLAGCLLLLFLASCSPGGGRNRKLPKSTGQPYEVVLEGDTDSIVTKILTEEVPALPQPEPLCRLIQVKRGKTHGSYLLVRTRIVVNIPAAEFSVGLSRNENASPQTVIRISARSPQQLREKLNPEKLRQLVDEAELEHLASIISTNPSKQNREMQQLVKKNFGISMNIPAEMQASKKAKNFIWISNNASSGMKNLIIMRVKSEERRTGEVKSEERRVKKQRSATEGKANSNAFHVNDKALVDSMLRTNMPGETDSMYMMIPVLSERGLWEMKGDAMGGPYVMRRICPGKGKDEIIIIGFVYAPEMKKKILIKQLEAAISTIKYKR
;
A
#
# COMPACT_ATOMS: atom_id res chain seq x y z
N MET A 1 -15.54 -28.70 74.98
CA MET A 1 -15.07 -29.42 73.77
C MET A 1 -15.69 -28.88 72.47
N VAL A 2 -16.97 -28.65 72.40
CA VAL A 2 -17.60 -28.19 71.13
C VAL A 2 -17.16 -26.80 70.67
N ARG A 3 -16.79 -25.87 71.57
CA ARG A 3 -16.36 -24.48 71.19
C ARG A 3 -14.92 -24.38 70.60
N GLU A 4 -14.05 -25.30 71.00
CA GLU A 4 -12.66 -25.37 70.49
C GLU A 4 -12.63 -26.01 69.06
N SER A 5 -13.45 -27.05 68.86
CA SER A 5 -13.57 -27.67 67.56
C SER A 5 -14.14 -26.70 66.48
N LEU A 6 -15.03 -25.77 66.88
CA LEU A 6 -15.61 -24.79 65.94
C LEU A 6 -14.60 -23.71 65.55
N LYS A 7 -13.69 -23.32 66.47
CA LYS A 7 -12.61 -22.37 66.21
C LYS A 7 -11.56 -22.92 65.24
N THR A 8 -11.18 -24.20 65.41
CA THR A 8 -10.23 -24.90 64.53
C THR A 8 -10.83 -25.12 63.12
N LEU A 9 -12.12 -25.41 63.06
CA LEU A 9 -12.81 -25.54 61.76
C LEU A 9 -12.92 -24.18 61.01
N LEU A 10 -13.21 -23.09 61.72
CA LEU A 10 -13.26 -21.76 61.16
C LEU A 10 -11.88 -21.27 60.70
N ALA A 11 -10.80 -21.55 61.48
CA ALA A 11 -9.44 -21.21 61.11
C ALA A 11 -8.97 -21.99 59.88
N GLY A 12 -9.34 -23.28 59.77
CA GLY A 12 -9.06 -24.11 58.58
C GLY A 12 -9.76 -23.66 57.32
N CYS A 13 -11.03 -23.24 57.42
CA CYS A 13 -11.75 -22.69 56.29
C CYS A 13 -11.21 -21.31 55.84
N LEU A 14 -10.76 -20.46 56.79
CA LEU A 14 -10.16 -19.17 56.45
C LEU A 14 -8.81 -19.34 55.75
N LEU A 15 -8.02 -20.31 56.09
CA LEU A 15 -6.73 -20.62 55.49
C LEU A 15 -6.89 -21.21 54.07
N LEU A 16 -7.95 -21.99 53.81
CA LEU A 16 -8.29 -22.52 52.50
C LEU A 16 -8.81 -21.46 51.51
N LEU A 17 -9.40 -20.36 52.01
CA LEU A 17 -9.83 -19.24 51.18
C LEU A 17 -8.67 -18.37 50.65
N PHE A 18 -7.50 -18.40 51.32
CA PHE A 18 -6.30 -17.69 50.83
C PHE A 18 -5.50 -18.47 49.79
N LEU A 19 -5.71 -19.76 49.64
CA LEU A 19 -5.03 -20.58 48.63
C LEU A 19 -5.75 -20.64 47.28
N ALA A 20 -7.00 -20.17 47.21
CA ALA A 20 -7.77 -20.13 45.98
C ALA A 20 -7.54 -18.84 45.15
N SER A 21 -6.67 -17.92 45.61
CA SER A 21 -6.43 -16.62 44.93
C SER A 21 -5.22 -16.60 44.00
N CYS A 22 -4.56 -17.73 43.77
CA CYS A 22 -3.51 -17.83 42.74
C CYS A 22 -3.97 -18.76 41.62
N SER A 23 -4.92 -18.32 40.80
CA SER A 23 -5.07 -18.84 39.45
C SER A 23 -3.98 -18.21 38.55
N PRO A 24 -2.96 -18.97 38.13
CA PRO A 24 -2.05 -18.51 37.07
C PRO A 24 -2.70 -18.75 35.73
N GLY A 25 -3.77 -18.00 35.44
CA GLY A 25 -4.58 -18.23 34.23
C GLY A 25 -5.39 -17.03 33.78
N GLY A 26 -5.14 -15.86 34.32
CA GLY A 26 -5.66 -14.62 33.80
C GLY A 26 -4.73 -14.09 32.74
N GLY A 27 -4.78 -14.62 31.54
CA GLY A 27 -4.28 -13.93 30.34
C GLY A 27 -5.01 -12.60 30.25
N ARG A 28 -4.48 -11.56 30.96
CA ARG A 28 -4.88 -10.18 30.68
C ARG A 28 -4.61 -9.98 29.22
N ASN A 29 -5.66 -9.83 28.40
CA ASN A 29 -5.58 -9.28 27.06
C ASN A 29 -4.99 -7.87 27.18
N ARG A 30 -3.69 -7.76 27.43
CA ARG A 30 -2.97 -6.51 27.37
C ARG A 30 -3.00 -6.10 25.92
N LYS A 31 -3.86 -5.13 25.60
CA LYS A 31 -3.82 -4.48 24.29
C LYS A 31 -2.38 -4.02 24.08
N LEU A 32 -1.77 -4.50 23.01
CA LEU A 32 -0.45 -4.04 22.62
C LEU A 32 -0.44 -2.52 22.44
N PRO A 33 0.66 -1.86 22.78
CA PRO A 33 0.80 -0.43 22.50
C PRO A 33 0.69 -0.17 21.00
N LYS A 34 0.33 1.04 20.65
CA LYS A 34 0.27 1.47 19.25
C LYS A 34 1.69 1.48 18.68
N SER A 35 1.86 1.01 17.45
CA SER A 35 3.14 1.07 16.75
C SER A 35 3.58 2.51 16.48
N THR A 36 4.89 2.71 16.45
CA THR A 36 5.58 4.00 16.23
C THR A 36 6.31 4.01 14.88
N GLY A 37 7.02 5.10 14.61
CA GLY A 37 7.80 5.30 13.40
C GLY A 37 7.02 6.01 12.28
N GLN A 38 7.77 6.61 11.36
CA GLN A 38 7.20 7.22 10.15
C GLN A 38 6.87 6.15 9.11
N PRO A 39 5.97 6.41 8.14
CA PRO A 39 5.77 5.49 7.03
C PRO A 39 7.09 5.15 6.33
N TYR A 40 7.31 3.86 6.06
CA TYR A 40 8.55 3.33 5.46
C TYR A 40 9.82 3.57 6.29
N GLU A 41 9.68 3.83 7.58
CA GLU A 41 10.77 3.79 8.54
C GLU A 41 10.87 2.38 9.14
N VAL A 42 12.00 1.72 8.92
CA VAL A 42 12.21 0.33 9.27
C VAL A 42 13.39 0.21 10.23
N VAL A 43 13.20 -0.48 11.33
CA VAL A 43 14.31 -0.91 12.21
C VAL A 43 14.91 -2.18 11.61
N LEU A 44 16.18 -2.09 11.22
CA LEU A 44 16.95 -3.20 10.65
C LEU A 44 18.03 -3.63 11.65
N GLU A 45 17.88 -4.84 12.19
CA GLU A 45 18.78 -5.41 13.17
C GLU A 45 19.68 -6.47 12.53
N GLY A 46 20.98 -6.38 12.78
CA GLY A 46 21.95 -7.43 12.48
C GLY A 46 22.45 -7.52 11.03
N ASP A 47 22.18 -6.54 10.19
CA ASP A 47 22.65 -6.49 8.79
C ASP A 47 24.09 -5.95 8.68
N THR A 48 25.06 -6.72 9.19
CA THR A 48 26.47 -6.31 9.25
C THR A 48 27.13 -6.09 7.88
N ASP A 49 26.69 -6.84 6.87
CA ASP A 49 27.22 -6.81 5.51
C ASP A 49 26.45 -5.88 4.57
N SER A 50 25.48 -5.14 5.11
CA SER A 50 24.64 -4.20 4.37
C SER A 50 23.89 -4.81 3.17
N ILE A 51 23.59 -6.12 3.23
CA ILE A 51 22.89 -6.83 2.16
C ILE A 51 21.45 -6.39 2.08
N VAL A 52 20.75 -6.44 3.22
CA VAL A 52 19.35 -6.00 3.33
C VAL A 52 19.25 -4.49 3.19
N THR A 53 20.23 -3.75 3.72
CA THR A 53 20.34 -2.29 3.55
C THR A 53 20.30 -1.89 2.09
N LYS A 54 21.15 -2.49 1.25
CA LYS A 54 21.21 -2.18 -0.19
C LYS A 54 19.87 -2.42 -0.87
N ILE A 55 19.21 -3.55 -0.59
CA ILE A 55 17.92 -3.91 -1.16
C ILE A 55 16.84 -2.88 -0.80
N LEU A 56 16.77 -2.45 0.45
CA LEU A 56 15.68 -1.59 0.93
C LEU A 56 15.93 -0.09 0.70
N THR A 57 17.16 0.29 0.40
CA THR A 57 17.51 1.67 0.02
C THR A 57 17.54 1.90 -1.48
N GLU A 58 17.30 0.89 -2.31
CA GLU A 58 17.05 1.09 -3.73
C GLU A 58 15.87 2.01 -3.96
N GLU A 59 15.92 2.76 -5.03
CA GLU A 59 14.92 3.76 -5.41
C GLU A 59 13.56 3.12 -5.74
N VAL A 60 12.51 3.87 -5.43
CA VAL A 60 11.15 3.53 -5.84
C VAL A 60 10.96 3.93 -7.30
N PRO A 61 10.55 2.98 -8.18
CA PRO A 61 10.30 3.30 -9.58
C PRO A 61 9.20 4.35 -9.79
N ALA A 62 9.26 5.04 -10.91
CA ALA A 62 8.27 6.03 -11.33
C ALA A 62 8.08 7.18 -10.33
N LEU A 63 9.17 7.68 -9.78
CA LEU A 63 9.23 8.95 -9.07
C LEU A 63 10.09 9.93 -9.87
N PRO A 64 9.73 11.22 -9.96
CA PRO A 64 10.51 12.22 -10.69
C PRO A 64 11.90 12.48 -10.07
N GLN A 65 12.03 12.20 -8.78
CA GLN A 65 13.26 12.33 -8.03
C GLN A 65 13.59 11.00 -7.35
N PRO A 66 14.86 10.62 -7.26
CA PRO A 66 15.27 9.41 -6.59
C PRO A 66 14.85 9.42 -5.11
N GLU A 67 14.06 8.46 -4.68
CA GLU A 67 13.69 8.27 -3.29
C GLU A 67 13.83 6.79 -2.90
N PRO A 68 14.59 6.46 -1.85
CA PRO A 68 14.73 5.08 -1.41
C PRO A 68 13.40 4.52 -0.89
N LEU A 69 13.21 3.20 -1.04
CA LEU A 69 11.99 2.54 -0.54
C LEU A 69 11.85 2.76 0.97
N CYS A 70 12.90 2.49 1.75
CA CYS A 70 12.86 2.61 3.19
C CYS A 70 13.87 3.62 3.73
N ARG A 71 13.51 4.25 4.85
CA ARG A 71 14.45 4.89 5.76
C ARG A 71 14.82 3.86 6.84
N LEU A 72 16.09 3.53 6.94
CA LEU A 72 16.55 2.49 7.85
C LEU A 72 17.14 3.08 9.15
N ILE A 73 16.72 2.50 10.27
CA ILE A 73 17.35 2.64 11.58
C ILE A 73 18.14 1.36 11.83
N GLN A 74 19.44 1.40 11.64
CA GLN A 74 20.30 0.23 11.81
C GLN A 74 20.64 -0.01 13.26
N VAL A 75 20.47 -1.25 13.71
CA VAL A 75 20.73 -1.70 15.08
C VAL A 75 21.60 -2.94 15.06
N LYS A 76 22.59 -3.01 15.96
CA LYS A 76 23.40 -4.21 16.15
C LYS A 76 22.54 -5.36 16.64
N ARG A 77 22.89 -6.59 16.24
CA ARG A 77 22.20 -7.81 16.65
C ARG A 77 22.01 -7.88 18.17
N GLY A 78 20.80 -8.17 18.63
CA GLY A 78 20.44 -8.27 20.05
C GLY A 78 20.41 -6.93 20.79
N LYS A 79 20.46 -5.81 20.08
CA LYS A 79 20.46 -4.47 20.71
C LYS A 79 19.17 -3.68 20.46
N THR A 80 18.17 -4.29 19.84
CA THR A 80 16.85 -3.63 19.68
C THR A 80 16.14 -3.62 21.03
N HIS A 81 15.90 -2.42 21.57
CA HIS A 81 15.22 -2.21 22.85
C HIS A 81 14.41 -0.90 22.83
N GLY A 82 13.58 -0.70 23.86
CA GLY A 82 12.81 0.54 24.05
C GLY A 82 11.88 0.85 22.89
N SER A 83 11.90 2.07 22.41
CA SER A 83 11.04 2.55 21.32
C SER A 83 11.26 1.82 19.99
N TYR A 84 12.45 1.29 19.73
CA TYR A 84 12.74 0.54 18.52
C TYR A 84 11.97 -0.78 18.42
N LEU A 85 11.61 -1.38 19.55
CA LEU A 85 10.72 -2.55 19.60
C LEU A 85 9.30 -2.23 19.12
N LEU A 86 8.88 -0.97 19.24
CA LEU A 86 7.52 -0.54 18.90
C LEU A 86 7.39 -0.04 17.46
N VAL A 87 8.50 0.07 16.73
CA VAL A 87 8.46 0.51 15.33
C VAL A 87 7.63 -0.47 14.51
N ARG A 88 6.82 0.08 13.63
CA ARG A 88 5.81 -0.58 12.80
C ARG A 88 6.36 -1.73 11.98
N THR A 89 7.50 -1.53 11.32
CA THR A 89 8.16 -2.55 10.51
C THR A 89 9.57 -2.78 11.03
N ARG A 90 9.85 -4.03 11.38
CA ARG A 90 11.16 -4.45 11.86
C ARG A 90 11.67 -5.61 11.02
N ILE A 91 12.96 -5.59 10.75
CA ILE A 91 13.66 -6.68 10.07
C ILE A 91 14.81 -7.13 10.97
N VAL A 92 14.88 -8.41 11.22
CA VAL A 92 15.92 -9.04 12.05
C VAL A 92 16.69 -10.03 11.19
N VAL A 93 17.98 -9.77 11.00
CA VAL A 93 18.91 -10.63 10.28
C VAL A 93 19.70 -11.47 11.27
N ASN A 94 19.54 -12.78 11.16
CA ASN A 94 20.20 -13.77 12.00
C ASN A 94 21.28 -14.51 11.22
N ILE A 95 22.52 -14.11 11.42
CA ILE A 95 23.71 -14.78 10.89
C ILE A 95 24.73 -14.92 12.02
N PRO A 96 25.29 -16.13 12.28
CA PRO A 96 24.96 -17.39 11.63
C PRO A 96 23.67 -18.03 12.18
N ALA A 97 22.99 -18.79 11.34
CA ALA A 97 21.84 -19.64 11.66
C ALA A 97 21.99 -21.02 11.00
N ALA A 98 21.19 -22.01 11.41
CA ALA A 98 21.28 -23.37 10.88
C ALA A 98 20.91 -23.43 9.39
N GLU A 99 19.86 -22.70 8.99
CA GLU A 99 19.31 -22.75 7.63
C GLU A 99 18.86 -21.37 7.15
N PHE A 100 18.73 -21.26 5.82
CA PHE A 100 18.12 -20.08 5.23
C PHE A 100 16.60 -20.13 5.41
N SER A 101 16.07 -19.05 5.98
CA SER A 101 14.62 -18.85 6.10
C SER A 101 14.24 -17.38 6.07
N VAL A 102 13.02 -17.11 5.61
CA VAL A 102 12.38 -15.80 5.72
C VAL A 102 11.02 -16.04 6.38
N GLY A 103 10.86 -15.53 7.60
CA GLY A 103 9.64 -15.63 8.37
C GLY A 103 9.01 -14.27 8.60
N LEU A 104 7.68 -14.24 8.72
CA LEU A 104 6.91 -13.04 9.01
C LEU A 104 6.03 -13.29 10.24
N SER A 105 6.05 -12.35 11.18
CA SER A 105 5.14 -12.32 12.33
C SER A 105 4.48 -10.97 12.46
N ARG A 106 3.33 -10.96 13.12
CA ARG A 106 2.49 -9.77 13.30
C ARG A 106 2.32 -9.45 14.76
N ASN A 107 2.34 -8.17 15.13
CA ASN A 107 1.94 -7.66 16.42
C ASN A 107 2.69 -8.29 17.61
N GLU A 108 4.01 -8.34 17.56
CA GLU A 108 4.83 -8.90 18.64
C GLU A 108 4.94 -7.95 19.84
N ASN A 109 5.28 -6.70 19.58
CA ASN A 109 5.55 -5.69 20.62
C ASN A 109 4.59 -4.50 20.53
N ALA A 110 3.99 -4.26 19.37
CA ALA A 110 3.06 -3.16 19.11
C ALA A 110 1.99 -3.61 18.12
N SER A 111 0.91 -2.84 17.99
CA SER A 111 -0.14 -3.14 17.00
C SER A 111 -0.59 -1.86 16.30
N PRO A 112 -0.66 -1.89 14.94
CA PRO A 112 -0.23 -2.95 14.02
C PRO A 112 1.30 -2.96 13.84
N GLN A 113 1.91 -4.15 13.78
CA GLN A 113 3.36 -4.30 13.59
C GLN A 113 3.66 -5.50 12.70
N THR A 114 4.66 -5.37 11.85
CA THR A 114 5.21 -6.47 11.04
C THR A 114 6.67 -6.68 11.41
N VAL A 115 7.04 -7.92 11.73
CA VAL A 115 8.42 -8.31 12.00
C VAL A 115 8.83 -9.39 11.00
N ILE A 116 9.87 -9.09 10.20
CA ILE A 116 10.43 -10.00 9.21
C ILE A 116 11.74 -10.54 9.78
N ARG A 117 11.87 -11.86 9.85
CA ARG A 117 13.10 -12.52 10.28
C ARG A 117 13.75 -13.20 9.10
N ILE A 118 15.01 -12.87 8.86
CA ILE A 118 15.81 -13.44 7.79
C ILE A 118 16.96 -14.17 8.43
N SER A 119 17.07 -15.46 8.21
CA SER A 119 18.12 -16.31 8.77
C SER A 119 18.99 -16.90 7.64
N ALA A 120 20.29 -16.97 7.85
CA ALA A 120 21.23 -17.60 6.93
C ALA A 120 22.47 -18.13 7.67
N ARG A 121 23.14 -19.13 7.10
CA ARG A 121 24.40 -19.69 7.66
C ARG A 121 25.53 -18.68 7.56
N SER A 122 25.56 -17.92 6.45
CA SER A 122 26.60 -16.94 6.16
C SER A 122 26.04 -15.79 5.32
N PRO A 123 26.76 -14.64 5.25
CA PRO A 123 26.43 -13.56 4.35
C PRO A 123 26.38 -13.96 2.88
N GLN A 124 27.25 -14.91 2.48
CA GLN A 124 27.25 -15.45 1.12
C GLN A 124 25.92 -16.17 0.81
N GLN A 125 25.48 -17.08 1.68
CA GLN A 125 24.20 -17.77 1.50
C GLN A 125 23.03 -16.77 1.46
N LEU A 126 23.09 -15.70 2.28
CA LEU A 126 22.08 -14.65 2.25
C LEU A 126 22.01 -13.98 0.88
N ARG A 127 23.15 -13.60 0.28
CA ARG A 127 23.20 -12.99 -1.07
C ARG A 127 22.67 -13.92 -2.16
N GLU A 128 22.97 -15.21 -2.05
CA GLU A 128 22.56 -16.21 -3.05
C GLU A 128 21.07 -16.56 -2.99
N LYS A 129 20.50 -16.62 -1.77
CA LYS A 129 19.13 -17.13 -1.56
C LYS A 129 18.08 -16.06 -1.36
N LEU A 130 18.45 -14.89 -0.87
CA LEU A 130 17.48 -13.80 -0.65
C LEU A 130 17.09 -13.19 -2.00
N ASN A 131 15.80 -13.25 -2.33
CA ASN A 131 15.28 -12.56 -3.50
C ASN A 131 15.00 -11.08 -3.14
N PRO A 132 15.73 -10.12 -3.75
CA PRO A 132 15.61 -8.70 -3.44
C PRO A 132 14.21 -8.14 -3.71
N GLU A 133 13.62 -8.50 -4.84
CA GLU A 133 12.31 -8.01 -5.27
C GLU A 133 11.20 -8.47 -4.33
N LYS A 134 11.25 -9.77 -3.93
CA LYS A 134 10.29 -10.32 -2.96
C LYS A 134 10.41 -9.66 -1.58
N LEU A 135 11.63 -9.33 -1.14
CA LEU A 135 11.80 -8.63 0.13
C LEU A 135 11.24 -7.21 0.05
N ARG A 136 11.53 -6.49 -1.03
CA ARG A 136 10.98 -5.14 -1.27
C ARG A 136 9.46 -5.17 -1.31
N GLN A 137 8.89 -6.12 -2.05
CA GLN A 137 7.44 -6.31 -2.13
C GLN A 137 6.83 -6.58 -0.76
N LEU A 138 7.41 -7.49 0.03
CA LEU A 138 6.92 -7.84 1.36
C LEU A 138 6.88 -6.63 2.31
N VAL A 139 7.92 -5.80 2.27
CA VAL A 139 7.98 -4.57 3.07
C VAL A 139 6.98 -3.54 2.56
N ASP A 140 6.88 -3.36 1.26
CA ASP A 140 5.94 -2.42 0.64
C ASP A 140 4.48 -2.78 0.94
N GLU A 141 4.13 -4.05 0.82
CA GLU A 141 2.80 -4.57 1.17
C GLU A 141 2.46 -4.33 2.65
N ALA A 142 3.41 -4.59 3.55
CA ALA A 142 3.22 -4.36 4.98
C ALA A 142 2.97 -2.88 5.31
N GLU A 143 3.72 -1.98 4.69
CA GLU A 143 3.56 -0.53 4.88
C GLU A 143 2.28 0.00 4.22
N LEU A 144 1.91 -0.50 3.03
CA LEU A 144 0.64 -0.15 2.38
C LEU A 144 -0.56 -0.62 3.20
N GLU A 145 -0.53 -1.86 3.70
CA GLU A 145 -1.58 -2.39 4.58
C GLU A 145 -1.74 -1.52 5.83
N HIS A 146 -0.62 -1.06 6.39
CA HIS A 146 -0.63 -0.18 7.54
C HIS A 146 -1.23 1.20 7.20
N LEU A 147 -0.81 1.83 6.10
CA LEU A 147 -1.38 3.11 5.64
C LEU A 147 -2.89 2.97 5.37
N ALA A 148 -3.31 1.87 4.74
CA ALA A 148 -4.72 1.57 4.51
C ALA A 148 -5.50 1.39 5.83
N SER A 149 -4.88 0.76 6.84
CA SER A 149 -5.49 0.57 8.15
C SER A 149 -5.76 1.88 8.89
N ILE A 150 -4.87 2.87 8.77
CA ILE A 150 -5.05 4.19 9.38
C ILE A 150 -6.34 4.85 8.86
N ILE A 151 -6.58 4.74 7.56
CA ILE A 151 -7.80 5.30 6.96
C ILE A 151 -9.01 4.44 7.35
N SER A 152 -8.88 3.10 7.30
CA SER A 152 -10.00 2.17 7.49
C SER A 152 -10.53 2.14 8.92
N THR A 153 -9.65 2.21 9.92
CA THR A 153 -10.02 2.04 11.34
C THR A 153 -10.40 3.33 12.05
N ASN A 154 -10.05 4.49 11.48
CA ASN A 154 -10.34 5.77 12.08
C ASN A 154 -11.37 6.56 11.27
N PRO A 155 -12.63 6.68 11.76
CA PRO A 155 -13.69 7.41 11.07
C PRO A 155 -13.36 8.89 10.78
N SER A 156 -12.57 9.54 11.65
CA SER A 156 -12.16 10.94 11.44
C SER A 156 -11.14 11.12 10.31
N LYS A 157 -10.53 10.04 9.85
CA LYS A 157 -9.60 10.03 8.71
C LYS A 157 -10.26 9.69 7.38
N GLN A 158 -11.60 9.61 7.35
CA GLN A 158 -12.39 9.23 6.19
C GLN A 158 -13.31 10.36 5.72
N ASN A 159 -13.35 10.57 4.42
CA ASN A 159 -14.38 11.38 3.78
C ASN A 159 -15.57 10.49 3.39
N ARG A 160 -16.54 10.36 4.27
CA ARG A 160 -17.73 9.51 4.07
C ARG A 160 -18.64 9.99 2.94
N GLU A 161 -18.73 11.29 2.73
CA GLU A 161 -19.52 11.87 1.65
C GLU A 161 -18.97 11.43 0.29
N MET A 162 -17.68 11.60 0.07
CA MET A 162 -17.01 11.15 -1.16
C MET A 162 -17.08 9.63 -1.34
N GLN A 163 -16.98 8.85 -0.26
CA GLN A 163 -17.16 7.39 -0.32
C GLN A 163 -18.58 7.00 -0.79
N GLN A 164 -19.61 7.65 -0.26
CA GLN A 164 -20.99 7.42 -0.68
C GLN A 164 -21.21 7.81 -2.14
N LEU A 165 -20.63 8.94 -2.54
CA LEU A 165 -20.68 9.43 -3.91
C LEU A 165 -20.06 8.45 -4.91
N VAL A 166 -18.87 7.93 -4.60
CA VAL A 166 -18.17 6.92 -5.41
C VAL A 166 -18.98 5.64 -5.46
N LYS A 167 -19.50 5.18 -4.33
CA LYS A 167 -20.32 3.97 -4.28
C LYS A 167 -21.59 4.11 -5.13
N LYS A 168 -22.28 5.25 -5.05
CA LYS A 168 -23.51 5.52 -5.83
C LYS A 168 -23.24 5.52 -7.33
N ASN A 169 -22.16 6.18 -7.78
CA ASN A 169 -21.91 6.39 -9.20
C ASN A 169 -21.19 5.21 -9.87
N PHE A 170 -20.32 4.51 -9.16
CA PHE A 170 -19.45 3.49 -9.73
C PHE A 170 -19.68 2.07 -9.19
N GLY A 171 -20.47 1.92 -8.12
CA GLY A 171 -20.73 0.61 -7.51
C GLY A 171 -19.52 0.00 -6.76
N ILE A 172 -18.47 0.77 -6.55
CA ILE A 172 -17.29 0.37 -5.78
C ILE A 172 -17.31 1.03 -4.40
N SER A 173 -16.78 0.35 -3.40
CA SER A 173 -16.52 0.92 -2.08
C SER A 173 -15.02 1.07 -1.89
N MET A 174 -14.55 2.22 -1.44
CA MET A 174 -13.16 2.48 -1.08
C MET A 174 -13.08 3.48 0.06
N ASN A 175 -11.99 3.44 0.82
CA ASN A 175 -11.74 4.41 1.87
C ASN A 175 -11.04 5.63 1.27
N ILE A 176 -11.72 6.79 1.30
CA ILE A 176 -11.19 8.06 0.80
C ILE A 176 -10.69 8.87 1.99
N PRO A 177 -9.43 9.37 1.95
CA PRO A 177 -8.89 10.20 3.02
C PRO A 177 -9.72 11.45 3.30
N ALA A 178 -9.81 11.85 4.57
CA ALA A 178 -10.64 12.98 5.01
C ALA A 178 -10.26 14.33 4.39
N GLU A 179 -8.98 14.50 4.06
CA GLU A 179 -8.49 15.73 3.42
C GLU A 179 -8.90 15.87 1.95
N MET A 180 -9.35 14.80 1.30
CA MET A 180 -9.79 14.84 -0.11
C MET A 180 -11.24 15.33 -0.20
N GLN A 181 -11.45 16.65 -0.18
CA GLN A 181 -12.76 17.28 -0.07
C GLN A 181 -13.27 17.94 -1.34
N ALA A 182 -12.37 18.42 -2.20
CA ALA A 182 -12.75 19.00 -3.48
C ALA A 182 -13.14 17.90 -4.48
N SER A 183 -14.19 18.12 -5.27
CA SER A 183 -14.57 17.18 -6.32
C SER A 183 -15.18 17.88 -7.53
N LYS A 184 -14.91 17.31 -8.72
CA LYS A 184 -15.56 17.63 -10.00
C LYS A 184 -16.16 16.36 -10.57
N LYS A 185 -17.34 16.46 -11.18
CA LYS A 185 -18.12 15.30 -11.66
C LYS A 185 -18.56 15.49 -13.10
N ALA A 186 -18.55 14.37 -13.83
CA ALA A 186 -19.24 14.21 -15.11
C ALA A 186 -19.98 12.86 -15.14
N LYS A 187 -20.66 12.52 -16.21
CA LYS A 187 -21.53 11.33 -16.32
C LYS A 187 -20.86 10.02 -15.90
N ASN A 188 -19.62 9.79 -16.35
CA ASN A 188 -18.84 8.56 -16.12
C ASN A 188 -17.49 8.87 -15.45
N PHE A 189 -17.40 9.98 -14.74
CA PHE A 189 -16.14 10.54 -14.26
C PHE A 189 -16.32 11.27 -12.94
N ILE A 190 -15.36 11.11 -12.04
CA ILE A 190 -15.21 11.93 -10.85
C ILE A 190 -13.72 12.20 -10.61
N TRP A 191 -13.39 13.43 -10.33
CA TRP A 191 -12.08 13.87 -9.85
C TRP A 191 -12.21 14.36 -8.42
N ILE A 192 -11.45 13.81 -7.50
CA ILE A 192 -11.42 14.16 -6.07
C ILE A 192 -10.01 14.64 -5.74
N SER A 193 -9.89 15.73 -5.00
CA SER A 193 -8.60 16.34 -4.64
C SER A 193 -8.60 16.83 -3.19
N ASN A 194 -7.41 16.90 -2.58
CA ASN A 194 -7.23 17.65 -1.35
C ASN A 194 -7.00 19.15 -1.61
N ASN A 195 -6.85 19.54 -2.87
CA ASN A 195 -6.66 20.92 -3.34
C ASN A 195 -5.59 21.70 -2.55
N ALA A 196 -4.55 21.00 -2.09
CA ALA A 196 -3.47 21.59 -1.32
C ALA A 196 -2.52 22.36 -2.24
N SER A 197 -2.06 23.52 -1.80
CA SER A 197 -1.04 24.33 -2.50
C SER A 197 0.31 23.62 -2.58
N SER A 198 0.59 22.72 -1.63
CA SER A 198 1.78 21.89 -1.58
C SER A 198 1.39 20.44 -1.28
N GLY A 199 1.94 19.50 -2.04
CA GLY A 199 1.62 18.08 -1.87
C GLY A 199 0.20 17.71 -2.28
N MET A 200 -0.25 18.22 -3.43
CA MET A 200 -1.59 17.97 -3.96
C MET A 200 -1.73 16.50 -4.34
N LYS A 201 -2.73 15.86 -3.75
CA LYS A 201 -3.15 14.48 -4.03
C LYS A 201 -4.45 14.49 -4.79
N ASN A 202 -4.52 13.70 -5.84
CA ASN A 202 -5.66 13.61 -6.73
C ASN A 202 -6.07 12.17 -6.94
N LEU A 203 -7.37 11.94 -7.04
CA LEU A 203 -7.97 10.64 -7.32
C LEU A 203 -9.00 10.82 -8.42
N ILE A 204 -8.81 10.14 -9.55
CA ILE A 204 -9.77 10.09 -10.65
C ILE A 204 -10.38 8.70 -10.69
N ILE A 205 -11.69 8.63 -10.87
CA ILE A 205 -12.43 7.39 -11.09
C ILE A 205 -13.25 7.55 -12.35
N MET A 206 -13.08 6.65 -13.30
CA MET A 206 -13.74 6.68 -14.60
C MET A 206 -14.42 5.34 -14.88
N ARG A 207 -15.58 5.41 -15.54
CA ARG A 207 -16.26 4.24 -16.11
C ARG A 207 -16.06 4.22 -17.61
N VAL A 208 -15.47 3.15 -18.13
CA VAL A 208 -15.24 2.91 -19.55
C VAL A 208 -16.29 1.93 -20.03
N LYS A 209 -17.10 2.30 -21.01
CA LYS A 209 -18.08 1.42 -21.59
C LYS A 209 -17.44 0.33 -22.44
N SER A 210 -17.98 -0.85 -22.38
CA SER A 210 -17.49 -1.99 -23.17
C SER A 210 -17.53 -1.75 -24.69
N GLU A 211 -18.43 -0.90 -25.17
CA GLU A 211 -18.54 -0.50 -26.59
C GLU A 211 -17.41 0.45 -27.01
N GLU A 212 -17.04 1.42 -26.16
CA GLU A 212 -15.94 2.36 -26.42
C GLU A 212 -14.60 1.64 -26.54
N ARG A 213 -14.45 0.53 -25.82
CA ARG A 213 -13.28 -0.34 -25.91
C ARG A 213 -13.18 -1.06 -27.25
N ARG A 214 -14.30 -1.59 -27.77
CA ARG A 214 -14.32 -2.28 -29.08
C ARG A 214 -13.96 -1.35 -30.22
N THR A 215 -14.46 -0.11 -30.20
CA THR A 215 -14.11 0.90 -31.22
C THR A 215 -12.66 1.34 -31.12
N GLY A 216 -12.08 1.39 -29.91
CA GLY A 216 -10.65 1.60 -29.69
C GLY A 216 -9.79 0.46 -30.23
N GLU A 217 -10.18 -0.80 -29.99
CA GLU A 217 -9.51 -1.99 -30.50
C GLU A 217 -9.53 -2.06 -32.05
N VAL A 218 -10.67 -1.80 -32.67
CA VAL A 218 -10.79 -1.79 -34.15
C VAL A 218 -9.91 -0.73 -34.80
N LYS A 219 -9.92 0.51 -34.27
CA LYS A 219 -9.05 1.60 -34.80
C LYS A 219 -7.56 1.31 -34.60
N SER A 220 -7.20 0.50 -33.63
CA SER A 220 -5.80 0.12 -33.41
C SER A 220 -5.37 -1.04 -34.28
N GLU A 221 -6.27 -1.97 -34.56
CA GLU A 221 -6.00 -3.07 -35.48
C GLU A 221 -5.77 -2.55 -36.91
N GLU A 222 -6.56 -1.61 -37.34
CA GLU A 222 -6.33 -0.91 -38.65
C GLU A 222 -4.98 -0.20 -38.68
N ARG A 223 -4.54 0.44 -37.59
CA ARG A 223 -3.20 1.05 -37.48
C ARG A 223 -2.09 0.00 -37.39
N ARG A 224 -2.34 -1.15 -36.72
CA ARG A 224 -1.39 -2.27 -36.63
C ARG A 224 -1.15 -2.94 -37.97
N VAL A 225 -2.20 -3.20 -38.75
CA VAL A 225 -2.08 -3.79 -40.08
C VAL A 225 -1.24 -2.91 -41.01
N LYS A 226 -1.32 -1.58 -40.88
CA LYS A 226 -0.41 -0.65 -41.59
C LYS A 226 1.04 -0.65 -41.10
N LYS A 227 1.30 -1.03 -39.82
CA LYS A 227 2.64 -1.04 -39.20
C LYS A 227 3.30 -2.42 -39.14
N GLN A 228 2.53 -3.50 -39.26
CA GLN A 228 2.98 -4.90 -39.20
C GLN A 228 3.63 -5.44 -40.47
N ARG A 229 3.79 -4.59 -41.51
CA ARG A 229 4.67 -4.92 -42.65
C ARG A 229 6.17 -4.81 -42.34
N SER A 230 6.54 -4.52 -41.08
CA SER A 230 7.96 -4.44 -40.67
C SER A 230 8.20 -4.72 -39.19
N ALA A 231 7.98 -5.91 -38.67
CA ALA A 231 8.73 -6.48 -37.52
C ALA A 231 8.05 -7.72 -36.91
N THR A 232 8.84 -8.72 -36.73
CA THR A 232 8.55 -10.09 -36.31
C THR A 232 8.31 -10.26 -34.80
N GLU A 233 7.46 -11.18 -34.47
CA GLU A 233 6.93 -11.76 -33.25
C GLU A 233 7.70 -11.72 -31.93
N GLY A 234 6.95 -11.40 -30.85
CA GLY A 234 7.22 -11.82 -29.47
C GLY A 234 5.88 -12.05 -28.71
N LYS A 235 5.70 -13.24 -28.15
CA LYS A 235 4.48 -13.67 -27.44
C LYS A 235 4.11 -12.75 -26.27
N ALA A 236 2.92 -12.20 -26.28
CA ALA A 236 2.39 -11.34 -25.24
C ALA A 236 1.48 -12.09 -24.27
N ASN A 237 1.65 -11.81 -22.99
CA ASN A 237 0.87 -12.31 -21.86
C ASN A 237 -0.50 -11.61 -21.82
N SER A 238 -1.60 -12.34 -21.60
CA SER A 238 -2.99 -11.92 -21.83
C SER A 238 -3.57 -10.90 -20.82
N ASN A 239 -2.77 -10.37 -19.90
CA ASN A 239 -3.17 -9.34 -18.93
C ASN A 239 -2.51 -7.98 -19.16
N ALA A 240 -1.86 -7.76 -20.30
CA ALA A 240 -1.19 -6.51 -20.60
C ALA A 240 -2.18 -5.41 -21.00
N PHE A 241 -2.06 -4.23 -20.43
CA PHE A 241 -2.68 -3.00 -20.92
C PHE A 241 -2.24 -2.76 -22.37
N HIS A 242 -3.20 -2.63 -23.27
CA HIS A 242 -2.88 -2.32 -24.66
C HIS A 242 -2.53 -0.83 -24.83
N VAL A 243 -1.72 -0.49 -25.81
CA VAL A 243 -1.34 0.89 -26.20
C VAL A 243 -2.55 1.82 -26.36
N ASN A 244 -3.73 1.26 -26.59
CA ASN A 244 -5.01 1.96 -26.68
C ASN A 244 -5.55 2.48 -25.34
N ASP A 245 -5.16 1.88 -24.23
CA ASP A 245 -5.68 2.29 -22.93
C ASP A 245 -5.16 3.68 -22.52
N LYS A 246 -3.94 4.05 -22.95
CA LYS A 246 -3.42 5.41 -22.77
C LYS A 246 -4.25 6.44 -23.55
N ALA A 247 -4.48 6.20 -24.81
CA ALA A 247 -5.27 7.09 -25.65
C ALA A 247 -6.71 7.21 -25.14
N LEU A 248 -7.27 6.13 -24.62
CA LEU A 248 -8.58 6.12 -23.99
C LEU A 248 -8.62 6.97 -22.71
N VAL A 249 -7.67 6.79 -21.81
CA VAL A 249 -7.57 7.58 -20.57
C VAL A 249 -7.39 9.06 -20.89
N ASP A 250 -6.46 9.40 -21.79
CA ASP A 250 -6.23 10.78 -22.22
C ASP A 250 -7.48 11.39 -22.87
N SER A 251 -8.20 10.62 -23.70
CA SER A 251 -9.45 11.04 -24.30
C SER A 251 -10.55 11.27 -23.27
N MET A 252 -10.69 10.39 -22.29
CA MET A 252 -11.68 10.53 -21.22
C MET A 252 -11.38 11.71 -20.30
N LEU A 253 -10.13 11.99 -20.00
CA LEU A 253 -9.72 13.17 -19.26
C LEU A 253 -10.13 14.44 -20.03
N ARG A 254 -9.74 14.57 -21.28
CA ARG A 254 -10.10 15.72 -22.14
C ARG A 254 -11.61 15.89 -22.31
N THR A 255 -12.34 14.80 -22.50
CA THR A 255 -13.79 14.85 -22.70
C THR A 255 -14.55 15.27 -21.44
N ASN A 256 -14.10 14.83 -20.26
CA ASN A 256 -14.80 15.08 -19.01
C ASN A 256 -14.33 16.36 -18.29
N MET A 257 -13.13 16.85 -18.60
CA MET A 257 -12.51 18.02 -17.98
C MET A 257 -11.86 18.92 -19.03
N PRO A 258 -12.63 19.41 -20.02
CA PRO A 258 -12.08 20.28 -21.07
C PRO A 258 -11.47 21.55 -20.46
N GLY A 259 -10.35 22.00 -21.01
CA GLY A 259 -9.58 23.15 -20.53
C GLY A 259 -8.66 22.86 -19.36
N GLU A 260 -8.96 21.89 -18.51
CA GLU A 260 -8.10 21.51 -17.35
C GLU A 260 -7.18 20.35 -17.66
N THR A 261 -7.62 19.43 -18.51
CA THR A 261 -6.89 18.21 -18.85
C THR A 261 -6.47 18.15 -20.32
N ASP A 262 -6.71 19.20 -21.10
CA ASP A 262 -6.37 19.22 -22.51
C ASP A 262 -4.87 19.01 -22.78
N SER A 263 -4.05 19.49 -21.86
CA SER A 263 -2.59 19.32 -21.89
C SER A 263 -2.07 18.22 -20.97
N MET A 264 -2.93 17.55 -20.19
CA MET A 264 -2.53 16.47 -19.28
C MET A 264 -2.45 15.15 -20.02
N TYR A 265 -1.34 14.45 -19.88
CA TYR A 265 -1.18 13.09 -20.41
C TYR A 265 -0.28 12.23 -19.53
N MET A 266 -0.54 10.93 -19.56
CA MET A 266 0.27 9.94 -18.83
C MET A 266 1.51 9.61 -19.66
N MET A 267 2.69 9.90 -19.08
CA MET A 267 3.94 9.42 -19.63
C MET A 267 4.13 7.96 -19.25
N ILE A 268 4.67 7.14 -19.86
CA ILE A 268 5.26 5.82 -19.61
C ILE A 268 4.56 4.79 -18.73
N PRO A 269 4.88 3.57 -19.12
CA PRO A 269 4.05 2.84 -20.06
C PRO A 269 2.75 2.55 -19.37
N VAL A 270 1.71 2.74 -20.07
CA VAL A 270 0.34 2.43 -19.65
C VAL A 270 0.16 0.94 -19.33
N LEU A 271 1.22 0.16 -19.44
CA LEU A 271 1.31 -1.25 -19.07
C LEU A 271 1.60 -1.49 -17.59
N SER A 272 1.98 -0.45 -16.84
CA SER A 272 2.26 -0.60 -15.41
C SER A 272 1.23 0.15 -14.59
N GLU A 273 0.90 -0.41 -13.43
CA GLU A 273 0.03 0.23 -12.45
C GLU A 273 0.65 1.52 -11.87
N ARG A 274 1.86 1.89 -12.29
CA ARG A 274 2.61 3.07 -11.86
C ARG A 274 3.31 3.74 -13.03
N GLY A 275 3.43 5.06 -12.98
CA GLY A 275 4.12 5.84 -14.00
C GLY A 275 4.26 7.28 -13.62
N LEU A 276 4.66 8.09 -14.60
CA LEU A 276 4.71 9.54 -14.50
C LEU A 276 3.63 10.16 -15.38
N TRP A 277 3.10 11.28 -14.94
CA TRP A 277 2.23 12.15 -15.72
C TRP A 277 2.87 13.52 -15.89
N GLU A 278 2.51 14.22 -16.92
CA GLU A 278 2.94 15.60 -17.17
C GLU A 278 1.87 16.41 -17.92
N MET A 279 2.03 17.72 -17.89
CA MET A 279 1.25 18.66 -18.69
C MET A 279 2.04 19.07 -19.92
N LYS A 280 1.40 19.10 -21.09
CA LYS A 280 2.01 19.63 -22.29
C LYS A 280 2.01 21.15 -22.24
N GLY A 281 3.20 21.75 -22.35
CA GLY A 281 3.35 23.20 -22.31
C GLY A 281 3.40 23.82 -20.93
N ASP A 282 3.47 23.00 -19.87
CA ASP A 282 3.64 23.42 -18.48
C ASP A 282 4.65 22.51 -17.78
N ALA A 283 5.32 23.02 -16.78
CA ALA A 283 6.29 22.26 -15.97
C ALA A 283 5.63 21.40 -14.88
N MET A 284 4.32 21.15 -14.99
CA MET A 284 3.58 20.32 -14.04
C MET A 284 3.72 18.83 -14.38
N GLY A 285 4.02 18.03 -13.37
CA GLY A 285 4.10 16.59 -13.50
C GLY A 285 4.33 15.88 -12.16
N GLY A 286 4.33 14.56 -12.18
CA GLY A 286 4.54 13.80 -10.98
C GLY A 286 4.26 12.30 -11.15
N PRO A 287 4.29 11.53 -10.04
CA PRO A 287 3.96 10.12 -10.07
C PRO A 287 2.45 9.91 -10.12
N TYR A 288 2.05 8.78 -10.74
CA TYR A 288 0.71 8.24 -10.63
C TYR A 288 0.73 6.74 -10.29
N VAL A 289 -0.36 6.28 -9.71
CA VAL A 289 -0.72 4.86 -9.57
C VAL A 289 -2.09 4.64 -10.17
N MET A 290 -2.30 3.48 -10.78
CA MET A 290 -3.56 3.16 -11.44
C MET A 290 -4.02 1.76 -11.06
N ARG A 291 -5.33 1.59 -10.93
CA ARG A 291 -5.98 0.30 -10.77
C ARG A 291 -7.16 0.17 -11.72
N ARG A 292 -7.29 -0.99 -12.32
CA ARG A 292 -8.38 -1.34 -13.20
C ARG A 292 -9.25 -2.41 -12.56
N ILE A 293 -10.55 -2.25 -12.66
CA ILE A 293 -11.54 -3.23 -12.22
C ILE A 293 -12.34 -3.66 -13.44
N CYS A 294 -12.20 -4.94 -13.81
CA CYS A 294 -12.89 -5.57 -14.92
C CYS A 294 -13.98 -6.49 -14.37
N PRO A 295 -15.26 -6.08 -14.34
CA PRO A 295 -16.33 -6.86 -13.73
C PRO A 295 -16.68 -8.14 -14.49
N GLY A 296 -16.20 -8.30 -15.73
CA GLY A 296 -16.42 -9.45 -16.59
C GLY A 296 -16.65 -9.07 -18.05
N LYS A 297 -16.69 -10.09 -18.92
CA LYS A 297 -16.85 -9.89 -20.37
C LYS A 297 -18.16 -9.15 -20.69
N GLY A 298 -18.08 -8.07 -21.46
CA GLY A 298 -19.23 -7.26 -21.86
C GLY A 298 -19.74 -6.26 -20.80
N LYS A 299 -19.08 -6.16 -19.63
CA LYS A 299 -19.41 -5.16 -18.60
C LYS A 299 -18.46 -3.97 -18.70
N ASP A 300 -18.96 -2.79 -18.30
CA ASP A 300 -18.16 -1.59 -18.19
C ASP A 300 -17.00 -1.78 -17.24
N GLU A 301 -15.87 -1.19 -17.54
CA GLU A 301 -14.70 -1.19 -16.68
C GLU A 301 -14.63 0.08 -15.84
N ILE A 302 -13.97 -0.03 -14.68
CA ILE A 302 -13.69 1.11 -13.82
C ILE A 302 -12.18 1.27 -13.74
N ILE A 303 -11.71 2.45 -14.12
CA ILE A 303 -10.31 2.86 -14.00
C ILE A 303 -10.21 3.86 -12.85
N ILE A 304 -9.28 3.60 -11.94
CA ILE A 304 -8.97 4.47 -10.81
C ILE A 304 -7.52 4.93 -10.94
N ILE A 305 -7.29 6.23 -10.91
CA ILE A 305 -5.96 6.84 -11.01
C ILE A 305 -5.74 7.73 -9.81
N GLY A 306 -4.70 7.45 -9.05
CA GLY A 306 -4.18 8.35 -8.01
C GLY A 306 -2.93 9.04 -8.55
N PHE A 307 -2.84 10.37 -8.47
CA PHE A 307 -1.66 11.10 -8.90
C PHE A 307 -1.33 12.27 -7.97
N VAL A 308 -0.08 12.67 -7.97
CA VAL A 308 0.47 13.68 -7.07
C VAL A 308 1.11 14.81 -7.86
N TYR A 309 0.81 16.05 -7.44
CA TYR A 309 1.56 17.24 -7.83
C TYR A 309 2.20 17.85 -6.58
N ALA A 310 3.53 17.87 -6.52
CA ALA A 310 4.27 18.31 -5.35
C ALA A 310 5.70 18.75 -5.76
N PRO A 311 5.86 19.90 -6.44
CA PRO A 311 7.13 20.28 -7.06
C PRO A 311 8.27 20.37 -6.03
N GLU A 312 8.02 20.91 -4.87
CA GLU A 312 9.04 21.18 -3.82
C GLU A 312 9.16 20.05 -2.78
N MET A 313 8.47 18.93 -2.96
CA MET A 313 8.37 17.88 -1.94
C MET A 313 8.80 16.51 -2.46
N LYS A 314 9.23 15.65 -1.52
CA LYS A 314 9.32 14.21 -1.74
C LYS A 314 7.94 13.63 -1.99
N LYS A 315 7.81 12.80 -3.02
CA LYS A 315 6.52 12.34 -3.55
C LYS A 315 6.17 10.92 -3.14
N LYS A 316 7.16 10.13 -2.69
CA LYS A 316 6.98 8.73 -2.31
C LYS A 316 5.81 8.52 -1.34
N ILE A 317 5.82 9.21 -0.21
CA ILE A 317 4.79 9.02 0.82
C ILE A 317 3.41 9.46 0.33
N LEU A 318 3.35 10.55 -0.45
CA LEU A 318 2.08 11.05 -0.98
C LEU A 318 1.45 10.05 -1.95
N ILE A 319 2.24 9.50 -2.86
CA ILE A 319 1.71 8.50 -3.82
C ILE A 319 1.38 7.16 -3.11
N LYS A 320 2.16 6.75 -2.10
CA LYS A 320 1.88 5.56 -1.30
C LYS A 320 0.59 5.69 -0.47
N GLN A 321 0.22 6.89 -0.03
CA GLN A 321 -1.08 7.13 0.62
C GLN A 321 -2.24 6.94 -0.36
N LEU A 322 -2.11 7.40 -1.60
CA LEU A 322 -3.11 7.16 -2.64
C LEU A 322 -3.21 5.68 -3.02
N GLU A 323 -2.07 5.02 -3.15
CA GLU A 323 -2.01 3.59 -3.40
C GLU A 323 -2.67 2.78 -2.28
N ALA A 324 -2.43 3.14 -1.03
CA ALA A 324 -3.10 2.56 0.12
C ALA A 324 -4.62 2.79 0.11
N ALA A 325 -5.10 3.97 -0.26
CA ALA A 325 -6.52 4.23 -0.44
C ALA A 325 -7.12 3.36 -1.55
N ILE A 326 -6.44 3.26 -2.70
CA ILE A 326 -6.84 2.43 -3.85
C ILE A 326 -6.85 0.93 -3.47
N SER A 327 -5.92 0.46 -2.62
CA SER A 327 -5.89 -0.93 -2.17
C SER A 327 -7.12 -1.34 -1.36
N THR A 328 -7.81 -0.37 -0.73
CA THR A 328 -9.03 -0.64 0.05
C THR A 328 -10.28 -0.90 -0.80
N ILE A 329 -10.18 -0.82 -2.11
CA ILE A 329 -11.33 -0.97 -3.01
C ILE A 329 -11.95 -2.36 -2.88
N LYS A 330 -13.26 -2.35 -2.67
CA LYS A 330 -14.12 -3.53 -2.70
C LYS A 330 -15.15 -3.36 -3.81
N TYR A 331 -15.23 -4.35 -4.67
CA TYR A 331 -16.24 -4.45 -5.72
C TYR A 331 -17.13 -5.66 -5.43
N LYS A 332 -18.45 -5.47 -5.40
CA LYS A 332 -19.38 -6.61 -5.34
C LYS A 332 -19.55 -7.14 -6.77
N ARG A 333 -19.11 -8.35 -6.99
CA ARG A 333 -19.38 -9.11 -8.21
C ARG A 333 -20.87 -9.41 -8.35
#